data_9018ba5287b3746a769e4d22234b47f4
#
_entry.id   9018ba5287b3746a769e4d22234b47f4
#
_cell.length_a   1.000
_cell.length_b   1.000
_cell.length_c   1.000
_cell.angle_alpha   90.00
_cell.angle_beta   90.00
_cell.angle_gamma   90.00
#
_symmetry.space_group_name_H-M   'P 1'
#
loop_
_entity.id
_entity.type
_entity.pdbx_description
1 polymer ?
#
loop_
_entity_poly.entity_id
_entity_poly.type
_entity_poly.pdbx_seq_one_letter_code
_entity_poly.pdbx_strand_id
1 'polypeptide(L)'
;MAQTHISESNIIIENKTFSGAHFAREVHPDGTPRGTFRSYTVLCDGDNVTFRNCVFENTAGRGKDVGQALALYLDGDNITLEDCILRGHQDTLFLAPLPEKEIIPGGFLGPKQFTERKRRVYRFKNCTIEGGVDFIFGGATAYFENCVFVSVEEGYVFAPSTPRDVEVGFVAKDCRFVAGDDVRDGSCFIARPWRDHGAVEIINCYLDAHINSAGFDDWGKTHAHSTVRFIERGSLGEGAKGKRADFVKVII
;
A
#
# COMPACT_ATOMS: atom_id res chain seq x y z
N MET A 1 0.52 13.80 -18.19
CA MET A 1 1.95 13.85 -17.79
C MET A 1 2.59 12.50 -18.14
N ALA A 2 3.89 12.46 -18.46
CA ALA A 2 4.53 11.20 -18.85
C ALA A 2 4.76 10.31 -17.62
N GLN A 3 4.55 9.00 -17.77
CA GLN A 3 4.93 8.01 -16.78
C GLN A 3 6.45 7.82 -16.79
N THR A 4 7.04 7.60 -15.62
CA THR A 4 8.48 7.35 -15.48
C THR A 4 8.71 5.86 -15.24
N HIS A 5 9.65 5.26 -15.99
CA HIS A 5 10.09 3.89 -15.77
C HIS A 5 11.57 3.88 -15.37
N ILE A 6 11.89 3.31 -14.22
CA ILE A 6 13.24 3.19 -13.67
C ILE A 6 13.60 1.71 -13.66
N SER A 7 14.43 1.30 -14.62
CA SER A 7 14.90 -0.09 -14.79
C SER A 7 16.37 -0.28 -14.43
N GLU A 8 17.08 0.81 -14.15
CA GLU A 8 18.47 0.73 -13.67
C GLU A 8 18.53 0.11 -12.26
N SER A 9 19.51 -0.77 -12.07
CA SER A 9 19.79 -1.40 -10.78
C SER A 9 21.03 -0.81 -10.12
N ASN A 10 21.15 -0.99 -8.79
CA ASN A 10 22.29 -0.55 -8.00
C ASN A 10 22.51 0.99 -8.05
N ILE A 11 21.44 1.75 -7.99
CA ILE A 11 21.47 3.21 -8.07
C ILE A 11 20.84 3.87 -6.83
N ILE A 12 21.23 5.13 -6.61
CA ILE A 12 20.61 6.01 -5.62
C ILE A 12 20.01 7.20 -6.39
N ILE A 13 18.74 7.49 -6.09
CA ILE A 13 18.01 8.63 -6.65
C ILE A 13 17.65 9.56 -5.51
N GLU A 14 18.05 10.83 -5.60
CA GLU A 14 17.88 11.77 -4.51
C GLU A 14 17.22 13.09 -4.97
N ASN A 15 16.44 13.69 -4.06
CA ASN A 15 15.89 15.04 -4.22
C ASN A 15 15.07 15.21 -5.52
N LYS A 16 14.29 14.21 -5.87
CA LYS A 16 13.43 14.25 -7.08
C LYS A 16 11.97 14.30 -6.70
N THR A 17 11.21 15.03 -7.51
CA THR A 17 9.74 15.01 -7.47
C THR A 17 9.22 14.39 -8.76
N PHE A 18 8.38 13.38 -8.61
CA PHE A 18 7.67 12.71 -9.69
C PHE A 18 6.17 12.97 -9.52
N SER A 19 5.55 13.60 -10.50
CA SER A 19 4.12 13.93 -10.47
C SER A 19 3.41 13.39 -11.70
N GLY A 20 2.27 12.74 -11.48
CA GLY A 20 1.42 12.15 -12.50
C GLY A 20 -0.06 12.33 -12.17
N ALA A 21 -0.94 12.02 -13.14
CA ALA A 21 -2.38 12.13 -12.98
C ALA A 21 -3.15 11.05 -13.75
N HIS A 22 -2.50 9.93 -14.08
CA HIS A 22 -3.19 8.82 -14.72
C HIS A 22 -4.00 8.01 -13.70
N PHE A 23 -5.17 7.51 -14.11
CA PHE A 23 -6.08 6.79 -13.24
C PHE A 23 -6.78 5.61 -13.96
N ALA A 24 -7.31 4.67 -13.19
CA ALA A 24 -7.81 3.40 -13.73
C ALA A 24 -8.97 3.53 -14.72
N ARG A 25 -9.87 4.50 -14.50
CA ARG A 25 -11.06 4.71 -15.37
C ARG A 25 -10.76 5.52 -16.63
N GLU A 26 -9.56 6.08 -16.74
CA GLU A 26 -9.12 6.80 -17.95
C GLU A 26 -9.03 5.84 -19.15
N VAL A 27 -9.31 6.34 -20.34
CA VAL A 27 -9.11 5.57 -21.58
C VAL A 27 -7.61 5.54 -21.92
N HIS A 28 -7.05 4.35 -22.00
CA HIS A 28 -5.68 4.14 -22.44
C HIS A 28 -5.56 4.30 -23.96
N PRO A 29 -4.39 4.67 -24.54
CA PRO A 29 -4.21 4.84 -25.98
C PRO A 29 -4.62 3.65 -26.87
N ASP A 30 -4.69 2.43 -26.31
CA ASP A 30 -5.20 1.24 -27.02
C ASP A 30 -6.73 1.13 -27.06
N GLY A 31 -7.45 2.12 -26.52
CA GLY A 31 -8.91 2.18 -26.50
C GLY A 31 -9.57 1.41 -25.34
N THR A 32 -8.78 0.77 -24.47
CA THR A 32 -9.30 0.05 -23.30
C THR A 32 -9.25 0.92 -22.04
N PRO A 33 -9.97 0.58 -20.94
CA PRO A 33 -9.73 1.23 -19.66
C PRO A 33 -8.27 1.07 -19.23
N ARG A 34 -7.67 2.13 -18.70
CA ARG A 34 -6.28 2.10 -18.26
C ARG A 34 -6.04 1.00 -17.22
N GLY A 35 -6.91 0.86 -16.25
CA GLY A 35 -6.78 -0.09 -15.15
C GLY A 35 -5.71 0.34 -14.14
N THR A 36 -5.68 -0.35 -13.01
CA THR A 36 -4.80 -0.03 -11.88
C THR A 36 -3.33 0.01 -12.29
N PHE A 37 -2.83 -1.05 -12.89
CA PHE A 37 -1.39 -1.26 -13.11
C PHE A 37 -0.79 -0.51 -14.32
N ARG A 38 -1.59 0.30 -15.01
CA ARG A 38 -1.14 1.25 -16.02
C ARG A 38 -1.33 2.71 -15.58
N SER A 39 -1.82 2.93 -14.35
CA SER A 39 -2.10 4.28 -13.82
C SER A 39 -0.91 4.91 -13.04
N TYR A 40 0.21 4.22 -12.93
CA TYR A 40 1.35 4.67 -12.13
C TYR A 40 1.97 5.98 -12.60
N THR A 41 2.46 6.77 -11.66
CA THR A 41 3.37 7.89 -11.94
C THR A 41 4.79 7.37 -12.19
N VAL A 42 5.29 6.51 -11.28
CA VAL A 42 6.61 5.86 -11.41
C VAL A 42 6.44 4.35 -11.30
N LEU A 43 7.04 3.61 -12.24
CA LEU A 43 7.34 2.18 -12.13
C LEU A 43 8.84 2.02 -11.90
N CYS A 44 9.23 1.36 -10.82
CA CYS A 44 10.61 0.96 -10.56
C CYS A 44 10.72 -0.57 -10.54
N ASP A 45 11.43 -1.14 -11.50
CA ASP A 45 11.71 -2.57 -11.61
C ASP A 45 13.21 -2.90 -11.62
N GLY A 46 14.07 -1.89 -11.41
CA GLY A 46 15.48 -2.09 -11.08
C GLY A 46 15.66 -2.65 -9.67
N ASP A 47 16.66 -3.51 -9.49
CA ASP A 47 17.01 -4.09 -8.19
C ASP A 47 18.03 -3.21 -7.44
N ASN A 48 18.03 -3.27 -6.09
CA ASN A 48 18.96 -2.51 -5.24
C ASN A 48 18.89 -0.99 -5.50
N VAL A 49 17.69 -0.45 -5.58
CA VAL A 49 17.46 1.00 -5.79
C VAL A 49 17.19 1.65 -4.44
N THR A 50 17.84 2.79 -4.20
CA THR A 50 17.55 3.62 -3.02
C THR A 50 17.01 4.97 -3.46
N PHE A 51 15.86 5.36 -2.93
CA PHE A 51 15.32 6.71 -3.07
C PHE A 51 15.51 7.47 -1.77
N ARG A 52 16.06 8.70 -1.83
CA ARG A 52 16.22 9.59 -0.68
C ARG A 52 15.61 10.95 -0.94
N ASN A 53 14.86 11.45 0.02
CA ASN A 53 14.23 12.77 -0.06
C ASN A 53 13.50 12.98 -1.41
N CYS A 54 12.76 11.96 -1.85
CA CYS A 54 11.99 12.00 -3.10
C CYS A 54 10.49 12.16 -2.80
N VAL A 55 9.79 12.77 -3.74
CA VAL A 55 8.33 12.89 -3.72
C VAL A 55 7.75 12.12 -4.90
N PHE A 56 6.80 11.24 -4.61
CA PHE A 56 6.01 10.52 -5.61
C PHE A 56 4.55 10.89 -5.42
N GLU A 57 3.92 11.46 -6.42
CA GLU A 57 2.51 11.85 -6.30
C GLU A 57 1.69 11.46 -7.53
N ASN A 58 0.45 11.08 -7.27
CA ASN A 58 -0.58 10.96 -8.29
C ASN A 58 -1.73 11.91 -7.94
N THR A 59 -1.92 12.90 -8.78
CA THR A 59 -2.85 14.03 -8.56
C THR A 59 -4.21 13.81 -9.24
N ALA A 60 -4.55 12.60 -9.66
CA ALA A 60 -5.80 12.30 -10.37
C ALA A 60 -7.06 12.58 -9.53
N GLY A 61 -6.95 12.49 -8.20
CA GLY A 61 -8.06 12.77 -7.29
C GLY A 61 -8.62 11.54 -6.59
N ARG A 62 -9.80 11.71 -5.97
CA ARG A 62 -10.39 10.70 -5.08
C ARG A 62 -10.80 9.43 -5.82
N GLY A 63 -10.58 8.28 -5.19
CA GLY A 63 -10.89 6.97 -5.77
C GLY A 63 -12.35 6.78 -6.18
N LYS A 64 -13.31 7.35 -5.46
CA LYS A 64 -14.72 7.35 -5.82
C LYS A 64 -15.01 7.96 -7.21
N ASP A 65 -14.21 8.93 -7.63
CA ASP A 65 -14.38 9.67 -8.88
C ASP A 65 -13.57 9.05 -10.03
N VAL A 66 -12.31 8.66 -9.76
CA VAL A 66 -11.35 8.24 -10.79
C VAL A 66 -10.96 6.75 -10.72
N GLY A 67 -11.23 6.08 -9.60
CA GLY A 67 -10.73 4.73 -9.33
C GLY A 67 -9.29 4.75 -8.81
N GLN A 68 -8.57 3.67 -9.04
CA GLN A 68 -7.18 3.48 -8.63
C GLN A 68 -6.23 4.43 -9.38
N ALA A 69 -5.22 4.95 -8.67
CA ALA A 69 -4.25 5.88 -9.26
C ALA A 69 -2.92 5.80 -8.50
N LEU A 70 -1.98 5.02 -9.05
CA LEU A 70 -0.70 4.76 -8.38
C LEU A 70 0.25 5.95 -8.47
N ALA A 71 0.81 6.36 -7.33
CA ALA A 71 1.97 7.24 -7.30
C ALA A 71 3.25 6.43 -7.57
N LEU A 72 3.38 5.26 -6.95
CA LEU A 72 4.58 4.42 -7.08
C LEU A 72 4.23 2.94 -7.22
N TYR A 73 4.82 2.30 -8.22
CA TYR A 73 4.76 0.87 -8.50
C TYR A 73 6.17 0.28 -8.36
N LEU A 74 6.42 -0.53 -7.34
CA LEU A 74 7.69 -1.22 -7.13
C LEU A 74 7.59 -2.68 -7.60
N ASP A 75 8.49 -3.12 -8.49
CA ASP A 75 8.62 -4.52 -8.95
C ASP A 75 10.08 -5.02 -9.00
N GLY A 76 11.08 -4.19 -8.72
CA GLY A 76 12.44 -4.63 -8.46
C GLY A 76 12.58 -5.24 -7.06
N ASP A 77 13.69 -5.88 -6.77
CA ASP A 77 14.01 -6.40 -5.44
C ASP A 77 14.92 -5.47 -4.64
N ASN A 78 14.85 -5.58 -3.30
CA ASN A 78 15.71 -4.83 -2.37
C ASN A 78 15.69 -3.30 -2.63
N ILE A 79 14.49 -2.74 -2.69
CA ILE A 79 14.32 -1.28 -2.86
C ILE A 79 14.12 -0.62 -1.48
N THR A 80 14.79 0.49 -1.27
CA THR A 80 14.73 1.28 -0.03
C THR A 80 14.26 2.70 -0.33
N LEU A 81 13.33 3.22 0.48
CA LEU A 81 12.92 4.62 0.50
C LEU A 81 13.30 5.22 1.85
N GLU A 82 14.02 6.33 1.85
CA GLU A 82 14.43 7.08 3.04
C GLU A 82 13.96 8.53 2.91
N ASP A 83 13.28 9.05 3.94
CA ASP A 83 12.80 10.43 4.01
C ASP A 83 11.94 10.85 2.79
N CYS A 84 11.18 9.90 2.23
CA CYS A 84 10.37 10.13 1.03
C CYS A 84 8.91 10.44 1.37
N ILE A 85 8.23 11.11 0.44
CA ILE A 85 6.81 11.42 0.52
C ILE A 85 6.09 10.76 -0.65
N LEU A 86 5.03 9.98 -0.36
CA LEU A 86 4.15 9.40 -1.36
C LEU A 86 2.75 9.96 -1.17
N ARG A 87 2.16 10.51 -2.24
CA ARG A 87 0.82 11.14 -2.20
C ARG A 87 -0.10 10.56 -3.25
N GLY A 88 -1.28 10.21 -2.83
CA GLY A 88 -2.34 9.73 -3.71
C GLY A 88 -3.66 9.61 -2.94
N HIS A 89 -4.56 8.84 -3.50
CA HIS A 89 -5.86 8.53 -2.89
C HIS A 89 -6.07 7.01 -2.82
N GLN A 90 -6.75 6.42 -3.81
CA GLN A 90 -6.91 4.97 -3.85
C GLN A 90 -5.69 4.32 -4.53
N ASP A 91 -5.13 3.27 -3.90
CA ASP A 91 -4.01 2.48 -4.44
C ASP A 91 -2.71 3.29 -4.65
N THR A 92 -2.31 4.15 -3.72
CA THR A 92 -1.14 5.04 -3.87
C THR A 92 0.17 4.29 -4.13
N LEU A 93 0.42 3.18 -3.41
CA LEU A 93 1.68 2.42 -3.44
C LEU A 93 1.42 0.94 -3.68
N PHE A 94 1.88 0.42 -4.81
CA PHE A 94 1.89 -1.01 -5.09
C PHE A 94 3.26 -1.64 -4.84
N LEU A 95 3.26 -2.79 -4.14
CA LEU A 95 4.44 -3.57 -3.73
C LEU A 95 4.35 -4.98 -4.31
N ALA A 96 5.00 -5.20 -5.46
CA ALA A 96 5.00 -6.51 -6.12
C ALA A 96 5.49 -7.66 -5.20
N PRO A 97 5.10 -8.90 -5.49
CA PRO A 97 4.48 -9.37 -6.73
C PRO A 97 2.97 -9.15 -6.80
N LEU A 98 2.46 -9.14 -8.03
CA LEU A 98 1.03 -9.36 -8.28
C LEU A 98 0.63 -10.75 -7.75
N PRO A 99 -0.62 -10.95 -7.31
CA PRO A 99 -1.13 -12.30 -7.03
C PRO A 99 -1.03 -13.23 -8.24
N GLU A 100 -1.03 -14.54 -8.00
CA GLU A 100 -0.94 -15.53 -9.08
C GLU A 100 -2.10 -15.47 -10.06
N LYS A 101 -3.31 -15.18 -9.55
CA LYS A 101 -4.54 -15.15 -10.36
C LYS A 101 -5.30 -13.84 -10.20
N GLU A 102 -5.84 -13.37 -11.31
CA GLU A 102 -6.83 -12.29 -11.33
C GLU A 102 -8.14 -12.73 -10.66
N ILE A 103 -8.84 -11.80 -10.03
CA ILE A 103 -10.23 -12.00 -9.59
C ILE A 103 -11.19 -11.66 -10.75
N ILE A 104 -10.86 -10.58 -11.47
CA ILE A 104 -11.63 -10.09 -12.60
C ILE A 104 -10.73 -10.19 -13.85
N PRO A 105 -11.21 -10.74 -14.96
CA PRO A 105 -10.43 -10.78 -16.19
C PRO A 105 -9.89 -9.40 -16.59
N GLY A 106 -8.58 -9.31 -16.87
CA GLY A 106 -7.90 -8.06 -17.18
C GLY A 106 -7.59 -7.18 -15.97
N GLY A 107 -7.84 -7.66 -14.75
CA GLY A 107 -7.58 -6.92 -13.52
C GLY A 107 -6.09 -6.60 -13.29
N PHE A 108 -5.18 -7.33 -13.94
CA PHE A 108 -3.73 -7.10 -13.87
C PHE A 108 -3.16 -6.47 -15.15
N LEU A 109 -4.03 -6.00 -16.05
CA LEU A 109 -3.57 -5.39 -17.30
C LEU A 109 -2.53 -4.29 -17.03
N GLY A 110 -1.30 -4.53 -17.48
CA GLY A 110 -0.19 -3.62 -17.22
C GLY A 110 1.18 -4.21 -17.59
N PRO A 111 2.26 -3.44 -17.40
CA PRO A 111 3.59 -3.82 -17.87
C PRO A 111 4.15 -5.07 -17.22
N LYS A 112 3.63 -5.45 -16.04
CA LYS A 112 4.11 -6.60 -15.24
C LYS A 112 3.09 -7.75 -15.15
N GLN A 113 2.04 -7.73 -15.98
CA GLN A 113 0.96 -8.72 -15.96
C GLN A 113 1.47 -10.17 -16.07
N PHE A 114 2.47 -10.41 -16.92
CA PHE A 114 3.00 -11.75 -17.20
C PHE A 114 4.39 -12.02 -16.59
N THR A 115 4.90 -11.10 -15.75
CA THR A 115 6.19 -11.33 -15.10
C THR A 115 6.08 -12.41 -14.02
N GLU A 116 7.18 -13.11 -13.78
CA GLU A 116 7.29 -14.10 -12.73
C GLU A 116 6.98 -13.51 -11.36
N ARG A 117 6.23 -14.23 -10.52
CA ARG A 117 5.81 -13.77 -9.17
C ARG A 117 6.94 -14.03 -8.16
N LYS A 118 8.04 -13.26 -8.27
CA LYS A 118 9.19 -13.36 -7.37
C LYS A 118 8.92 -12.71 -6.03
N ARG A 119 9.48 -13.27 -4.96
CA ARG A 119 9.48 -12.59 -3.66
C ARG A 119 10.29 -11.31 -3.76
N ARG A 120 9.77 -10.24 -3.14
CA ARG A 120 10.37 -8.90 -3.12
C ARG A 120 10.47 -8.41 -1.69
N VAL A 121 11.52 -7.65 -1.40
CA VAL A 121 11.73 -7.02 -0.09
C VAL A 121 11.89 -5.52 -0.25
N TYR A 122 11.08 -4.77 0.50
CA TYR A 122 11.10 -3.31 0.50
C TYR A 122 11.31 -2.76 1.90
N ARG A 123 11.97 -1.60 2.00
CA ARG A 123 12.21 -0.89 3.25
C ARG A 123 11.85 0.58 3.11
N PHE A 124 11.07 1.07 4.06
CA PHE A 124 10.65 2.45 4.14
C PHE A 124 11.08 2.99 5.51
N LYS A 125 11.86 4.08 5.52
CA LYS A 125 12.33 4.72 6.74
C LYS A 125 11.97 6.20 6.73
N ASN A 126 11.37 6.68 7.81
CA ASN A 126 10.97 8.08 7.96
C ASN A 126 10.10 8.62 6.81
N CYS A 127 9.35 7.77 6.14
CA CYS A 127 8.53 8.17 5.00
C CYS A 127 7.15 8.64 5.44
N THR A 128 6.56 9.58 4.70
CA THR A 128 5.14 9.93 4.79
C THR A 128 4.40 9.34 3.59
N ILE A 129 3.35 8.56 3.85
CA ILE A 129 2.55 7.92 2.80
C ILE A 129 1.09 8.31 3.00
N GLU A 130 0.52 8.98 2.02
CA GLU A 130 -0.83 9.55 2.05
C GLU A 130 -1.75 8.78 1.09
N GLY A 131 -2.98 8.50 1.54
CA GLY A 131 -3.98 7.86 0.71
C GLY A 131 -5.32 7.65 1.43
N GLY A 132 -6.27 7.03 0.74
CA GLY A 132 -7.60 6.73 1.27
C GLY A 132 -7.87 5.22 1.27
N VAL A 133 -8.22 4.65 0.13
CA VAL A 133 -8.60 3.25 0.03
C VAL A 133 -7.43 2.41 -0.44
N ASP A 134 -7.06 1.36 0.34
CA ASP A 134 -6.03 0.37 -0.01
C ASP A 134 -4.71 1.01 -0.46
N PHE A 135 -4.33 2.11 0.19
CA PHE A 135 -3.30 2.97 -0.38
C PHE A 135 -1.87 2.39 -0.30
N ILE A 136 -1.68 1.27 0.42
CA ILE A 136 -0.47 0.44 0.36
C ILE A 136 -0.92 -1.00 0.15
N PHE A 137 -0.63 -1.56 -1.03
CA PHE A 137 -1.12 -2.89 -1.37
C PHE A 137 -0.09 -3.72 -2.13
N GLY A 138 -0.28 -5.05 -2.15
CA GLY A 138 0.60 -5.96 -2.86
C GLY A 138 1.06 -7.18 -2.08
N GLY A 139 1.99 -7.95 -2.65
CA GLY A 139 2.40 -9.26 -2.16
C GLY A 139 3.78 -9.32 -1.50
N ALA A 140 4.49 -8.22 -1.39
CA ALA A 140 5.85 -8.16 -0.87
C ALA A 140 5.99 -8.45 0.63
N THR A 141 7.22 -8.71 1.04
CA THR A 141 7.68 -8.41 2.39
C THR A 141 8.13 -6.94 2.44
N ALA A 142 7.46 -6.12 3.26
CA ALA A 142 7.77 -4.70 3.35
C ALA A 142 7.88 -4.25 4.81
N TYR A 143 8.95 -3.54 5.11
CA TYR A 143 9.22 -2.99 6.43
C TYR A 143 9.07 -1.47 6.40
N PHE A 144 8.23 -0.94 7.28
CA PHE A 144 8.03 0.48 7.50
C PHE A 144 8.53 0.82 8.90
N GLU A 145 9.56 1.64 9.01
CA GLU A 145 10.14 2.09 10.27
C GLU A 145 10.00 3.60 10.41
N ASN A 146 9.43 4.05 11.53
CA ASN A 146 9.24 5.46 11.84
C ASN A 146 8.51 6.24 10.72
N CYS A 147 7.56 5.58 10.06
CA CYS A 147 6.76 6.18 8.99
C CYS A 147 5.46 6.80 9.50
N VAL A 148 4.91 7.72 8.71
CA VAL A 148 3.60 8.32 8.94
C VAL A 148 2.66 7.91 7.82
N PHE A 149 1.54 7.27 8.16
CA PHE A 149 0.46 6.94 7.24
C PHE A 149 -0.67 7.94 7.45
N VAL A 150 -0.97 8.72 6.41
CA VAL A 150 -1.99 9.76 6.46
C VAL A 150 -3.22 9.30 5.69
N SER A 151 -4.31 9.04 6.39
CA SER A 151 -5.60 8.78 5.75
C SER A 151 -6.22 10.11 5.30
N VAL A 152 -6.27 10.38 4.00
CA VAL A 152 -6.86 11.60 3.43
C VAL A 152 -8.33 11.45 3.07
N GLU A 153 -8.86 10.26 3.14
CA GLU A 153 -10.28 9.89 3.02
C GLU A 153 -10.54 8.60 3.82
N GLU A 154 -11.82 8.31 4.07
CA GLU A 154 -12.22 7.09 4.78
C GLU A 154 -11.82 5.85 3.98
N GLY A 155 -11.23 4.85 4.64
CA GLY A 155 -10.81 3.65 3.94
C GLY A 155 -9.82 2.76 4.69
N TYR A 156 -8.80 2.29 4.00
CA TYR A 156 -7.90 1.23 4.47
C TYR A 156 -6.46 1.58 4.16
N VAL A 157 -5.58 1.45 5.16
CA VAL A 157 -4.14 1.71 4.96
C VAL A 157 -3.51 0.59 4.14
N PHE A 158 -3.63 -0.65 4.59
CA PHE A 158 -2.99 -1.80 3.96
C PHE A 158 -4.01 -2.75 3.30
N ALA A 159 -3.67 -3.22 2.09
CA ALA A 159 -4.40 -4.28 1.40
C ALA A 159 -3.40 -5.38 0.94
N PRO A 160 -2.92 -6.23 1.86
CA PRO A 160 -1.92 -7.23 1.53
C PRO A 160 -2.48 -8.38 0.67
N SER A 161 -1.65 -8.85 -0.25
CA SER A 161 -1.86 -10.09 -1.01
C SER A 161 -0.71 -11.08 -0.78
N THR A 162 -0.16 -11.10 0.41
CA THR A 162 0.97 -11.95 0.78
C THR A 162 0.75 -13.39 0.30
N PRO A 163 1.68 -13.99 -0.45
CA PRO A 163 1.57 -15.38 -0.87
C PRO A 163 1.54 -16.34 0.32
N ARG A 164 0.91 -17.50 0.13
CA ARG A 164 0.72 -18.50 1.19
C ARG A 164 2.04 -18.98 1.82
N ASP A 165 3.09 -19.10 1.00
CA ASP A 165 4.41 -19.61 1.37
C ASP A 165 5.38 -18.50 1.84
N VAL A 166 4.90 -17.23 1.94
CA VAL A 166 5.66 -16.10 2.45
C VAL A 166 5.21 -15.81 3.88
N GLU A 167 6.10 -15.96 4.84
CA GLU A 167 5.78 -15.81 6.26
C GLU A 167 5.52 -14.35 6.65
N VAL A 168 6.34 -13.43 6.16
CA VAL A 168 6.30 -12.00 6.53
C VAL A 168 5.72 -11.18 5.38
N GLY A 169 4.61 -10.48 5.66
CA GLY A 169 4.00 -9.51 4.75
C GLY A 169 4.46 -8.08 5.04
N PHE A 170 3.51 -7.19 5.35
CA PHE A 170 3.81 -5.82 5.72
C PHE A 170 4.03 -5.70 7.23
N VAL A 171 5.12 -5.05 7.63
CA VAL A 171 5.48 -4.80 9.03
C VAL A 171 5.65 -3.30 9.23
N ALA A 172 4.81 -2.69 10.06
CA ALA A 172 4.94 -1.30 10.46
C ALA A 172 5.40 -1.23 11.92
N LYS A 173 6.58 -0.65 12.15
CA LYS A 173 7.17 -0.53 13.48
C LYS A 173 7.44 0.93 13.82
N ASP A 174 7.06 1.33 15.04
CA ASP A 174 7.24 2.70 15.55
C ASP A 174 6.64 3.76 14.62
N CYS A 175 5.54 3.41 13.92
CA CYS A 175 4.86 4.25 12.93
C CYS A 175 3.67 5.00 13.54
N ARG A 176 3.15 5.97 12.79
CA ARG A 176 1.97 6.75 13.18
C ARG A 176 0.90 6.64 12.09
N PHE A 177 -0.33 6.36 12.51
CA PHE A 177 -1.53 6.39 11.67
C PHE A 177 -2.30 7.65 12.05
N VAL A 178 -2.39 8.62 11.15
CA VAL A 178 -2.97 9.94 11.41
C VAL A 178 -4.08 10.27 10.41
N ALA A 179 -5.04 11.07 10.87
CA ALA A 179 -6.14 11.56 10.04
C ALA A 179 -5.74 12.82 9.26
N GLY A 180 -6.20 12.92 8.00
CA GLY A 180 -6.33 14.20 7.32
C GLY A 180 -7.57 14.99 7.81
N ASP A 181 -7.70 16.23 7.35
CA ASP A 181 -8.65 17.20 7.90
C ASP A 181 -10.14 16.76 7.86
N ASP A 182 -10.55 16.01 6.84
CA ASP A 182 -11.96 15.62 6.61
C ASP A 182 -12.25 14.15 6.98
N VAL A 183 -11.35 13.47 7.69
CA VAL A 183 -11.50 12.05 8.04
C VAL A 183 -12.13 11.90 9.41
N ARG A 184 -13.28 11.21 9.49
CA ARG A 184 -14.04 11.03 10.72
C ARG A 184 -13.41 9.99 11.65
N ASP A 185 -13.63 10.17 12.95
CA ASP A 185 -13.26 9.17 13.96
C ASP A 185 -13.91 7.81 13.66
N GLY A 186 -13.14 6.74 13.81
CA GLY A 186 -13.58 5.36 13.62
C GLY A 186 -13.91 4.95 12.17
N SER A 187 -13.57 5.77 11.17
CA SER A 187 -13.96 5.53 9.76
C SER A 187 -12.91 4.81 8.91
N CYS A 188 -11.70 4.63 9.43
CA CYS A 188 -10.61 3.97 8.73
C CYS A 188 -10.18 2.67 9.39
N PHE A 189 -9.60 1.78 8.62
CA PHE A 189 -9.04 0.52 9.10
C PHE A 189 -7.54 0.42 8.80
N ILE A 190 -6.82 -0.28 9.66
CA ILE A 190 -5.38 -0.55 9.48
C ILE A 190 -5.15 -1.41 8.23
N ALA A 191 -5.97 -2.47 8.07
CA ALA A 191 -5.85 -3.34 6.91
C ALA A 191 -7.14 -4.10 6.58
N ARG A 192 -7.23 -4.55 5.31
CA ARG A 192 -8.14 -5.60 4.85
C ARG A 192 -7.44 -6.54 3.87
N PRO A 193 -7.80 -7.85 3.78
CA PRO A 193 -7.05 -8.81 3.00
C PRO A 193 -7.42 -8.74 1.51
N TRP A 194 -6.50 -8.25 0.66
CA TRP A 194 -6.70 -8.35 -0.79
C TRP A 194 -6.67 -9.81 -1.26
N ARG A 195 -5.90 -10.67 -0.57
CA ARG A 195 -5.92 -12.13 -0.75
C ARG A 195 -5.95 -12.84 0.61
N ASP A 196 -6.40 -14.09 0.61
CA ASP A 196 -6.76 -14.85 1.81
C ASP A 196 -5.60 -15.14 2.77
N HIS A 197 -4.36 -14.98 2.33
CA HIS A 197 -3.16 -15.12 3.15
C HIS A 197 -2.49 -13.78 3.49
N GLY A 198 -3.19 -12.68 3.28
CA GLY A 198 -2.68 -11.34 3.59
C GLY A 198 -2.09 -11.24 4.99
N ALA A 199 -0.91 -10.66 5.11
CA ALA A 199 -0.21 -10.54 6.37
C ALA A 199 0.18 -9.09 6.66
N VAL A 200 -0.19 -8.59 7.83
CA VAL A 200 0.19 -7.29 8.36
C VAL A 200 0.51 -7.43 9.84
N GLU A 201 1.64 -6.89 10.26
CA GLU A 201 1.99 -6.75 11.66
C GLU A 201 2.30 -5.28 11.97
N ILE A 202 1.64 -4.71 12.99
CA ILE A 202 1.97 -3.39 13.51
C ILE A 202 2.57 -3.52 14.91
N ILE A 203 3.65 -2.76 15.16
CA ILE A 203 4.46 -2.87 16.39
C ILE A 203 4.72 -1.47 16.94
N ASN A 204 4.32 -1.20 18.18
CA ASN A 204 4.53 0.07 18.88
C ASN A 204 4.03 1.28 18.07
N CYS A 205 2.94 1.14 17.35
CA CYS A 205 2.41 2.21 16.51
C CYS A 205 1.47 3.14 17.29
N TYR A 206 1.44 4.41 16.92
CA TYR A 206 0.44 5.35 17.39
C TYR A 206 -0.74 5.37 16.41
N LEU A 207 -1.93 5.12 16.92
CA LEU A 207 -3.18 5.08 16.17
C LEU A 207 -4.07 6.25 16.60
N ASP A 208 -4.36 7.18 15.68
CA ASP A 208 -5.23 8.31 15.93
C ASP A 208 -6.71 7.88 15.93
N ALA A 209 -7.60 8.73 16.39
CA ALA A 209 -9.02 8.44 16.63
C ALA A 209 -9.78 7.96 15.38
N HIS A 210 -9.30 8.27 14.17
CA HIS A 210 -9.92 7.83 12.91
C HIS A 210 -9.86 6.31 12.68
N ILE A 211 -8.98 5.58 13.38
CA ILE A 211 -8.91 4.12 13.27
C ILE A 211 -10.09 3.48 14.00
N ASN A 212 -10.84 2.64 13.28
CA ASN A 212 -11.99 1.91 13.79
C ASN A 212 -11.58 0.98 14.95
N SER A 213 -12.46 0.81 15.94
CA SER A 213 -12.20 -0.05 17.09
C SER A 213 -11.91 -1.50 16.72
N ALA A 214 -12.49 -2.03 15.64
CA ALA A 214 -12.17 -3.35 15.10
C ALA A 214 -10.73 -3.42 14.54
N GLY A 215 -10.11 -2.31 14.20
CA GLY A 215 -8.75 -2.16 13.69
C GLY A 215 -8.56 -2.71 12.27
N PHE A 216 -9.12 -3.87 11.98
CA PHE A 216 -8.98 -4.59 10.71
C PHE A 216 -10.35 -5.02 10.19
N ASP A 217 -10.51 -5.05 8.89
CA ASP A 217 -11.72 -5.47 8.18
C ASP A 217 -11.47 -6.76 7.41
N ASP A 218 -12.46 -7.63 7.29
CA ASP A 218 -12.30 -8.91 6.59
C ASP A 218 -12.66 -8.85 5.09
N TRP A 219 -13.12 -7.69 4.63
CA TRP A 219 -13.62 -7.50 3.26
C TRP A 219 -14.75 -8.47 2.88
N GLY A 220 -15.57 -8.88 3.84
CA GLY A 220 -16.59 -9.91 3.66
C GLY A 220 -16.04 -11.32 3.40
N LYS A 221 -14.75 -11.56 3.68
CA LYS A 221 -14.06 -12.84 3.45
C LYS A 221 -13.94 -13.64 4.75
N THR A 222 -15.04 -13.99 5.36
CA THR A 222 -15.04 -14.74 6.62
C THR A 222 -14.28 -16.06 6.54
N HIS A 223 -14.20 -16.68 5.35
CA HIS A 223 -13.39 -17.87 5.10
C HIS A 223 -11.88 -17.63 5.27
N ALA A 224 -11.42 -16.40 5.13
CA ALA A 224 -10.01 -16.05 5.28
C ALA A 224 -9.58 -15.81 6.75
N HIS A 225 -10.50 -15.79 7.71
CA HIS A 225 -10.18 -15.58 9.14
C HIS A 225 -9.12 -16.56 9.67
N SER A 226 -9.08 -17.78 9.15
CA SER A 226 -8.11 -18.81 9.57
C SER A 226 -6.76 -18.72 8.84
N THR A 227 -6.64 -17.89 7.82
CA THR A 227 -5.46 -17.82 6.94
C THR A 227 -4.79 -16.46 6.91
N VAL A 228 -5.53 -15.37 7.17
CA VAL A 228 -4.93 -14.04 7.34
C VAL A 228 -4.05 -14.00 8.58
N ARG A 229 -3.03 -13.16 8.54
CA ARG A 229 -2.07 -13.00 9.63
C ARG A 229 -1.99 -11.53 10.00
N PHE A 230 -3.03 -11.04 10.69
CA PHE A 230 -3.10 -9.68 11.20
C PHE A 230 -2.72 -9.66 12.68
N ILE A 231 -1.64 -8.94 13.00
CA ILE A 231 -1.04 -8.92 14.33
C ILE A 231 -0.86 -7.46 14.75
N GLU A 232 -1.24 -7.17 15.98
CA GLU A 232 -1.02 -5.87 16.62
C GLU A 232 -0.27 -6.05 17.92
N ARG A 233 0.81 -5.27 18.12
CA ARG A 233 1.65 -5.28 19.33
C ARG A 233 1.88 -3.86 19.85
N GLY A 234 1.54 -3.62 21.11
CA GLY A 234 1.95 -2.41 21.84
C GLY A 234 1.47 -1.10 21.21
N SER A 235 0.37 -1.08 20.48
CA SER A 235 -0.18 0.15 19.90
C SER A 235 -0.69 1.12 20.95
N LEU A 236 -0.59 2.42 20.69
CA LEU A 236 -0.99 3.52 21.55
C LEU A 236 -1.96 4.46 20.83
N GLY A 237 -2.60 5.37 21.57
CA GLY A 237 -3.51 6.38 21.02
C GLY A 237 -4.99 6.01 21.13
N GLU A 238 -5.86 6.92 20.69
CA GLU A 238 -7.31 6.73 20.76
C GLU A 238 -7.79 5.57 19.86
N GLY A 239 -7.23 5.44 18.66
CA GLY A 239 -7.54 4.36 17.73
C GLY A 239 -7.04 2.97 18.19
N ALA A 240 -6.19 2.89 19.22
CA ALA A 240 -5.78 1.64 19.83
C ALA A 240 -6.79 1.12 20.88
N LYS A 241 -7.75 1.94 21.26
CA LYS A 241 -8.77 1.58 22.24
C LYS A 241 -9.89 0.77 21.60
N GLY A 242 -10.47 -0.14 22.38
CA GLY A 242 -11.60 -0.95 21.96
C GLY A 242 -11.24 -2.40 21.64
N LYS A 243 -12.24 -3.16 21.21
CA LYS A 243 -12.08 -4.58 20.89
C LYS A 243 -11.75 -4.75 19.41
N ARG A 244 -10.59 -5.31 19.10
CA ARG A 244 -10.22 -5.71 17.73
C ARG A 244 -11.12 -6.83 17.21
N ALA A 245 -11.21 -6.93 15.89
CA ALA A 245 -11.90 -8.03 15.22
C ALA A 245 -11.36 -9.39 15.69
N ASP A 246 -12.22 -10.40 15.80
CA ASP A 246 -11.88 -11.69 16.44
C ASP A 246 -10.79 -12.49 15.67
N PHE A 247 -10.55 -12.18 14.41
CA PHE A 247 -9.50 -12.81 13.60
C PHE A 247 -8.13 -12.12 13.72
N VAL A 248 -8.01 -11.07 14.52
CA VAL A 248 -6.76 -10.31 14.77
C VAL A 248 -6.07 -10.83 16.03
N LYS A 249 -4.77 -11.08 15.93
CA LYS A 249 -3.96 -11.42 17.10
C LYS A 249 -3.42 -10.16 17.75
N VAL A 250 -3.94 -9.82 18.92
CA VAL A 250 -3.43 -8.73 19.74
C VAL A 250 -2.44 -9.27 20.78
N ILE A 251 -1.28 -8.64 20.88
CA ILE A 251 -0.22 -8.98 21.84
C ILE A 251 0.10 -7.71 22.63
N ILE A 252 -0.21 -7.73 23.91
CA ILE A 252 -0.01 -6.64 24.87
C ILE A 252 1.43 -6.65 25.38
#